data_fa657c580cc591fae3c4a7621762bd66
#
_entry.id   fa657c580cc591fae3c4a7621762bd66
#
_cell.length_a   1.000
_cell.length_b   1.000
_cell.length_c   1.000
_cell.angle_alpha   90.00
_cell.angle_beta   90.00
_cell.angle_gamma   90.00
#
_symmetry.space_group_name_H-M   'P 1'
#
loop_
_entity.id
_entity.type
_entity.pdbx_description
1 polymer ?
#
loop_
_entity_poly.entity_id
_entity_poly.type
_entity_poly.pdbx_seq_one_letter_code
_entity_poly.pdbx_strand_id
1 'polypeptide(L)'
;MRALFACFVAGFTAVNALSATAAEQPDLIFKRSTVFKWLTPNDKLATYGIDDPEVDGVACHFTVPERGGLKGWIGVAEEVSDISLACRQIGPIRFKAKFEQGEDMFRKRRSLFFKKMQIVRGCDTKRNVLVYMVYSDRLIEGSPKNSTSTVPIQPWGQEAAVQKCADWVEK
;
A
#
# COMPACT_ATOMS: atom_id res chain seq x y z
N MET A 1 34.16 -49.05 -45.48
CA MET A 1 32.88 -48.55 -44.98
C MET A 1 33.09 -48.00 -43.59
N ARG A 2 33.17 -46.65 -43.45
CA ARG A 2 33.36 -45.95 -42.17
C ARG A 2 32.06 -45.18 -41.91
N ALA A 3 31.33 -45.53 -40.86
CA ALA A 3 30.16 -44.85 -40.39
C ALA A 3 30.54 -43.70 -39.44
N LEU A 4 30.19 -42.49 -39.81
CA LEU A 4 30.30 -41.26 -39.00
C LEU A 4 29.08 -41.16 -38.11
N PHE A 5 29.24 -41.24 -36.79
CA PHE A 5 28.21 -40.89 -35.80
C PHE A 5 28.29 -39.38 -35.53
N ALA A 6 27.27 -38.67 -35.89
CA ALA A 6 27.06 -37.26 -35.54
C ALA A 6 26.38 -37.18 -34.18
N CYS A 7 27.07 -36.67 -33.14
CA CYS A 7 26.47 -36.34 -31.86
C CYS A 7 25.73 -34.99 -31.96
N PHE A 8 24.42 -35.01 -31.83
CA PHE A 8 23.60 -33.80 -31.67
C PHE A 8 23.60 -33.41 -30.19
N VAL A 9 24.28 -32.32 -29.86
CA VAL A 9 24.21 -31.70 -28.55
C VAL A 9 23.00 -30.74 -28.54
N ALA A 10 21.92 -31.14 -27.90
CA ALA A 10 20.75 -30.26 -27.68
C ALA A 10 21.09 -29.31 -26.52
N GLY A 11 21.35 -28.06 -26.85
CA GLY A 11 21.54 -26.99 -25.86
C GLY A 11 20.18 -26.62 -25.22
N PHE A 12 20.04 -26.94 -23.95
CA PHE A 12 18.89 -26.51 -23.13
C PHE A 12 19.13 -25.07 -22.68
N THR A 13 18.49 -24.10 -23.34
CA THR A 13 18.46 -22.70 -22.88
C THR A 13 17.43 -22.58 -21.78
N ALA A 14 17.90 -22.46 -20.52
CA ALA A 14 17.03 -22.14 -19.39
C ALA A 14 16.53 -20.69 -19.53
N VAL A 15 15.27 -20.54 -19.87
CA VAL A 15 14.58 -19.25 -19.84
C VAL A 15 14.31 -18.91 -18.38
N ASN A 16 15.11 -18.00 -17.80
CA ASN A 16 14.81 -17.39 -16.52
C ASN A 16 13.60 -16.49 -16.68
N ALA A 17 12.40 -16.96 -16.28
CA ALA A 17 11.23 -16.14 -16.11
C ALA A 17 11.47 -15.15 -14.94
N LEU A 18 11.78 -13.91 -15.24
CA LEU A 18 11.70 -12.83 -14.25
C LEU A 18 10.22 -12.74 -13.85
N SER A 19 9.91 -13.18 -12.65
CA SER A 19 8.62 -12.90 -12.01
C SER A 19 8.52 -11.40 -11.81
N ALA A 20 7.82 -10.71 -12.70
CA ALA A 20 7.42 -9.33 -12.48
C ALA A 20 6.49 -9.32 -11.26
N THR A 21 6.98 -8.84 -10.12
CA THR A 21 6.14 -8.57 -8.95
C THR A 21 5.11 -7.54 -9.36
N ALA A 22 3.86 -7.97 -9.50
CA ALA A 22 2.73 -7.07 -9.76
C ALA A 22 2.71 -6.00 -8.67
N ALA A 23 2.49 -4.74 -9.07
CA ALA A 23 2.29 -3.66 -8.11
C ALA A 23 1.10 -4.03 -7.22
N GLU A 24 1.32 -4.04 -5.91
CA GLU A 24 0.28 -4.35 -4.94
C GLU A 24 -0.81 -3.28 -5.05
N GLN A 25 -2.01 -3.72 -5.44
CA GLN A 25 -3.18 -2.87 -5.55
C GLN A 25 -3.98 -3.02 -4.26
N PRO A 26 -4.55 -1.93 -3.72
CA PRO A 26 -5.43 -2.05 -2.56
C PRO A 26 -6.65 -2.91 -2.87
N ASP A 27 -7.00 -3.78 -1.94
CA ASP A 27 -8.18 -4.63 -2.03
C ASP A 27 -9.44 -3.82 -1.72
N LEU A 28 -10.38 -3.80 -2.64
CA LEU A 28 -11.67 -3.19 -2.38
C LEU A 28 -12.48 -4.04 -1.40
N ILE A 29 -12.77 -3.48 -0.22
CA ILE A 29 -13.56 -4.17 0.81
C ILE A 29 -15.06 -3.96 0.57
N PHE A 30 -15.48 -2.70 0.46
CA PHE A 30 -16.87 -2.35 0.13
C PHE A 30 -16.99 -0.93 -0.41
N LYS A 31 -18.15 -0.65 -1.04
CA LYS A 31 -18.57 0.69 -1.44
C LYS A 31 -19.94 1.00 -0.88
N ARG A 32 -20.14 2.25 -0.46
CA ARG A 32 -21.41 2.76 0.03
C ARG A 32 -21.81 4.02 -0.72
N SER A 33 -23.00 4.04 -1.34
CA SER A 33 -23.57 5.25 -1.93
C SER A 33 -23.93 6.25 -0.83
N THR A 34 -23.55 7.52 -1.01
CA THR A 34 -23.78 8.59 -0.03
C THR A 34 -24.90 9.53 -0.45
N VAL A 35 -25.13 9.69 -1.76
CA VAL A 35 -26.15 10.59 -2.31
C VAL A 35 -26.90 9.87 -3.41
N PHE A 36 -28.24 9.98 -3.40
CA PHE A 36 -29.10 9.53 -4.47
C PHE A 36 -29.25 10.62 -5.52
N LYS A 37 -28.83 10.34 -6.76
CA LYS A 37 -28.99 11.23 -7.92
C LYS A 37 -29.84 10.54 -8.98
N TRP A 38 -30.91 11.20 -9.44
CA TRP A 38 -31.88 10.61 -10.37
C TRP A 38 -31.36 10.38 -11.80
N LEU A 39 -30.39 11.19 -12.23
CA LEU A 39 -29.94 11.22 -13.63
C LEU A 39 -28.44 10.94 -13.79
N THR A 40 -27.68 10.79 -12.72
CA THR A 40 -26.24 10.51 -12.75
C THR A 40 -25.89 9.44 -11.72
N PRO A 41 -24.84 8.64 -11.96
CA PRO A 41 -24.36 7.70 -10.94
C PRO A 41 -24.06 8.41 -9.62
N ASN A 42 -24.43 7.77 -8.51
CA ASN A 42 -24.28 8.29 -7.16
C ASN A 42 -22.82 8.41 -6.75
N ASP A 43 -22.51 9.43 -5.95
CA ASP A 43 -21.25 9.50 -5.23
C ASP A 43 -21.18 8.38 -4.19
N LYS A 44 -19.99 7.81 -3.98
CA LYS A 44 -19.77 6.65 -3.12
C LYS A 44 -18.57 6.90 -2.21
N LEU A 45 -18.58 6.26 -1.07
CA LEU A 45 -17.40 6.02 -0.27
C LEU A 45 -16.91 4.60 -0.57
N ALA A 46 -15.64 4.45 -0.90
CA ALA A 46 -14.99 3.18 -1.13
C ALA A 46 -13.94 2.93 -0.05
N THR A 47 -14.06 1.80 0.64
CA THR A 47 -13.09 1.36 1.65
C THR A 47 -12.21 0.28 1.06
N TYR A 48 -10.91 0.48 1.22
CA TYR A 48 -9.86 -0.41 0.75
C TYR A 48 -9.02 -0.92 1.90
N GLY A 49 -8.48 -2.12 1.74
CA GLY A 49 -7.46 -2.72 2.61
C GLY A 49 -6.15 -2.84 1.87
N ILE A 50 -5.03 -2.69 2.59
CA ILE A 50 -3.70 -2.91 2.07
C ILE A 50 -2.74 -3.25 3.20
N ASP A 51 -1.82 -4.18 2.94
CA ASP A 51 -0.76 -4.53 3.88
C ASP A 51 0.47 -3.63 3.69
N ASP A 52 1.26 -3.48 4.75
CA ASP A 52 2.56 -2.81 4.61
C ASP A 52 3.54 -3.73 3.87
N PRO A 53 4.06 -3.32 2.70
CA PRO A 53 4.90 -4.18 1.88
C PRO A 53 6.27 -4.51 2.53
N GLU A 54 6.73 -3.68 3.48
CA GLU A 54 8.04 -3.80 4.13
C GLU A 54 7.95 -4.15 5.62
N VAL A 55 6.73 -4.19 6.19
CA VAL A 55 6.50 -4.58 7.59
C VAL A 55 5.38 -5.61 7.66
N ASP A 56 5.74 -6.89 7.82
CA ASP A 56 4.75 -7.93 8.03
C ASP A 56 3.98 -7.71 9.32
N GLY A 57 2.73 -8.14 9.34
CA GLY A 57 1.85 -8.08 10.51
C GLY A 57 1.13 -6.74 10.68
N VAL A 58 1.15 -5.85 9.67
CA VAL A 58 0.38 -4.60 9.65
C VAL A 58 -0.54 -4.57 8.45
N ALA A 59 -1.82 -4.31 8.69
CA ALA A 59 -2.79 -3.96 7.65
C ALA A 59 -3.38 -2.57 7.89
N CYS A 60 -3.56 -1.82 6.83
CA CYS A 60 -4.19 -0.50 6.81
C CYS A 60 -5.49 -0.54 6.03
N HIS A 61 -6.52 0.10 6.56
CA HIS A 61 -7.77 0.35 5.88
C HIS A 61 -7.94 1.85 5.70
N PHE A 62 -8.35 2.25 4.50
CA PHE A 62 -8.60 3.66 4.21
C PHE A 62 -9.86 3.81 3.37
N THR A 63 -10.55 4.94 3.57
CA THR A 63 -11.77 5.25 2.83
C THR A 63 -11.57 6.51 2.03
N VAL A 64 -11.90 6.43 0.75
CA VAL A 64 -11.85 7.55 -0.19
C VAL A 64 -13.20 7.75 -0.84
N PRO A 65 -13.60 8.99 -1.15
CA PRO A 65 -14.78 9.27 -1.93
C PRO A 65 -14.53 9.00 -3.40
N GLU A 66 -15.49 8.36 -4.04
CA GLU A 66 -15.55 8.19 -5.49
C GLU A 66 -16.75 8.96 -6.04
N ARG A 67 -16.51 9.88 -6.96
CA ARG A 67 -17.60 10.56 -7.67
C ARG A 67 -18.21 9.63 -8.71
N GLY A 68 -19.55 9.62 -8.76
CA GLY A 68 -20.29 8.97 -9.82
C GLY A 68 -20.26 9.77 -11.13
N GLY A 69 -20.48 9.10 -12.27
CA GLY A 69 -20.59 9.70 -13.59
C GLY A 69 -19.36 9.52 -14.48
N LEU A 70 -19.47 10.02 -15.74
CA LEU A 70 -18.43 9.88 -16.76
C LEU A 70 -17.07 10.44 -16.30
N LYS A 71 -17.10 11.52 -15.50
CA LYS A 71 -15.89 12.14 -14.93
C LYS A 71 -15.21 11.28 -13.86
N GLY A 72 -15.96 10.45 -13.13
CA GLY A 72 -15.42 9.50 -12.16
C GLY A 72 -14.70 8.33 -12.84
N TRP A 73 -15.20 7.90 -14.00
CA TRP A 73 -14.59 6.81 -14.77
C TRP A 73 -13.22 7.18 -15.37
N ILE A 74 -13.00 8.46 -15.71
CA ILE A 74 -11.72 8.94 -16.26
C ILE A 74 -10.71 9.30 -15.15
N GLY A 75 -11.09 9.19 -13.86
CA GLY A 75 -10.19 9.49 -12.73
C GLY A 75 -9.79 10.97 -12.59
N VAL A 76 -10.50 11.90 -13.26
CA VAL A 76 -10.13 13.32 -13.36
C VAL A 76 -10.87 14.21 -12.37
N ALA A 77 -11.86 13.69 -11.64
CA ALA A 77 -12.85 14.53 -10.92
C ALA A 77 -12.83 14.37 -9.42
N GLU A 78 -11.68 14.33 -8.77
CA GLU A 78 -11.65 14.44 -7.31
C GLU A 78 -11.14 15.80 -6.85
N GLU A 79 -12.07 16.63 -6.42
CA GLU A 79 -11.80 17.57 -5.34
C GLU A 79 -11.57 16.71 -4.10
N VAL A 80 -10.40 16.87 -3.50
CA VAL A 80 -9.96 16.04 -2.39
C VAL A 80 -10.87 16.24 -1.20
N SER A 81 -11.60 15.22 -0.89
CA SER A 81 -12.34 15.11 0.34
C SER A 81 -11.51 14.38 1.40
N ASP A 82 -12.00 14.38 2.61
CA ASP A 82 -11.33 13.80 3.75
C ASP A 82 -11.04 12.31 3.52
N ILE A 83 -9.78 11.91 3.72
CA ILE A 83 -9.33 10.54 3.67
C ILE A 83 -9.23 10.03 5.10
N SER A 84 -9.87 8.91 5.41
CA SER A 84 -9.68 8.23 6.69
C SER A 84 -8.62 7.15 6.57
N LEU A 85 -7.84 6.93 7.63
CA LEU A 85 -6.85 5.86 7.72
C LEU A 85 -6.97 5.14 9.06
N ALA A 86 -6.95 3.82 9.02
CA ALA A 86 -6.87 2.97 10.21
C ALA A 86 -5.91 1.81 9.96
N CYS A 87 -4.75 1.82 10.59
CA CYS A 87 -3.78 0.73 10.55
C CYS A 87 -3.82 -0.07 11.85
N ARG A 88 -3.65 -1.39 11.77
CA ARG A 88 -3.68 -2.30 12.92
C ARG A 88 -2.62 -3.38 12.79
N GLN A 89 -2.10 -3.80 13.92
CA GLN A 89 -1.34 -5.05 13.99
C GLN A 89 -2.31 -6.21 13.80
N ILE A 90 -2.00 -7.09 12.84
CA ILE A 90 -2.80 -8.27 12.48
C ILE A 90 -1.99 -9.56 12.57
N GLY A 91 -0.73 -9.46 12.96
CA GLY A 91 0.21 -10.56 13.07
C GLY A 91 1.47 -10.14 13.84
N PRO A 92 2.46 -11.03 13.98
CA PRO A 92 3.76 -10.66 14.52
C PRO A 92 4.43 -9.63 13.61
N ILE A 93 4.95 -8.55 14.19
CA ILE A 93 5.63 -7.50 13.42
C ILE A 93 7.01 -7.99 13.02
N ARG A 94 7.30 -7.95 11.72
CA ARG A 94 8.61 -8.29 11.14
C ARG A 94 8.99 -7.27 10.07
N PHE A 95 10.06 -6.55 10.33
CA PHE A 95 10.63 -5.62 9.36
C PHE A 95 11.45 -6.38 8.32
N LYS A 96 11.25 -6.07 7.03
CA LYS A 96 11.98 -6.67 5.90
C LYS A 96 13.17 -5.81 5.47
N ALA A 97 13.09 -4.49 5.70
CA ALA A 97 14.12 -3.54 5.34
C ALA A 97 14.15 -2.36 6.31
N LYS A 98 15.25 -1.62 6.32
CA LYS A 98 15.30 -0.31 6.97
C LYS A 98 14.50 0.71 6.17
N PHE A 99 14.00 1.73 6.85
CA PHE A 99 13.21 2.79 6.24
C PHE A 99 13.55 4.17 6.81
N GLU A 100 13.34 5.20 6.02
CA GLU A 100 13.44 6.59 6.46
C GLU A 100 12.16 7.04 7.18
N GLN A 101 12.28 7.98 8.11
CA GLN A 101 11.12 8.60 8.76
C GLN A 101 10.26 9.36 7.73
N GLY A 102 8.98 8.99 7.64
CA GLY A 102 8.06 9.57 6.66
C GLY A 102 8.22 9.01 5.24
N GLU A 103 8.88 7.86 5.08
CA GLU A 103 9.02 7.20 3.77
C GLU A 103 7.65 6.77 3.21
N ASP A 104 7.44 7.02 1.91
CA ASP A 104 6.28 6.53 1.17
C ASP A 104 6.32 5.00 1.08
N MET A 105 5.33 4.33 1.67
CA MET A 105 5.19 2.87 1.68
C MET A 105 5.17 2.27 0.26
N PHE A 106 4.70 3.01 -0.74
CA PHE A 106 4.50 2.51 -2.10
C PHE A 106 5.45 3.13 -3.12
N ARG A 107 6.52 3.84 -2.68
CA ARG A 107 7.47 4.51 -3.56
C ARG A 107 8.04 3.61 -4.66
N LYS A 108 8.30 2.34 -4.35
CA LYS A 108 8.84 1.34 -5.30
C LYS A 108 7.76 0.70 -6.19
N ARG A 109 6.48 0.84 -5.85
CA ARG A 109 5.35 0.12 -6.48
C ARG A 109 4.20 1.07 -6.81
N ARG A 110 4.47 2.15 -7.55
CA ARG A 110 3.46 3.15 -7.90
C ARG A 110 2.35 2.54 -8.74
N SER A 111 1.24 2.16 -8.11
CA SER A 111 -0.01 1.94 -8.82
C SER A 111 -0.64 3.28 -9.21
N LEU A 112 -1.53 3.27 -10.21
CA LEU A 112 -2.30 4.47 -10.60
C LEU A 112 -3.12 5.04 -9.43
N PHE A 113 -3.48 4.19 -8.48
CA PHE A 113 -4.23 4.55 -7.28
C PHE A 113 -3.45 5.51 -6.37
N PHE A 114 -2.15 5.25 -6.14
CA PHE A 114 -1.29 6.05 -5.27
C PHE A 114 -0.65 7.27 -5.95
N LYS A 115 -1.04 7.61 -7.18
CA LYS A 115 -0.59 8.86 -7.82
C LYS A 115 -1.19 10.12 -7.21
N LYS A 116 -2.31 10.00 -6.48
CA LYS A 116 -3.05 11.14 -5.90
C LYS A 116 -3.10 11.13 -4.38
N MET A 117 -2.71 10.03 -3.78
CA MET A 117 -2.74 9.80 -2.33
C MET A 117 -1.45 9.08 -1.94
N GLN A 118 -0.80 9.54 -0.89
CA GLN A 118 0.40 8.90 -0.36
C GLN A 118 0.13 8.39 1.05
N ILE A 119 0.66 7.21 1.35
CA ILE A 119 0.70 6.66 2.70
C ILE A 119 2.16 6.56 3.10
N VAL A 120 2.54 7.30 4.11
CA VAL A 120 3.90 7.33 4.64
C VAL A 120 3.98 6.63 5.99
N ARG A 121 5.13 6.05 6.28
CA ARG A 121 5.43 5.33 7.51
C ARG A 121 6.52 6.03 8.29
N GLY A 122 6.38 6.02 9.60
CA GLY A 122 7.39 6.46 10.55
C GLY A 122 7.40 5.59 11.80
N CYS A 123 8.36 5.82 12.67
CA CYS A 123 8.52 5.16 13.97
C CYS A 123 8.59 6.19 15.10
N ASP A 124 7.70 6.12 16.06
CA ASP A 124 7.90 6.74 17.38
C ASP A 124 8.85 5.83 18.18
N THR A 125 10.14 6.15 18.10
CA THR A 125 11.20 5.35 18.71
C THR A 125 11.10 5.28 20.23
N LYS A 126 10.53 6.32 20.85
CA LYS A 126 10.36 6.40 22.30
C LYS A 126 9.29 5.42 22.81
N ARG A 127 8.24 5.21 22.00
CA ARG A 127 7.09 4.40 22.40
C ARG A 127 7.01 3.05 21.71
N ASN A 128 7.94 2.78 20.78
CA ASN A 128 7.92 1.59 19.91
C ASN A 128 6.61 1.44 19.14
N VAL A 129 6.21 2.51 18.45
CA VAL A 129 4.95 2.60 17.71
C VAL A 129 5.23 2.94 16.27
N LEU A 130 4.67 2.18 15.33
CA LEU A 130 4.63 2.58 13.93
C LEU A 130 3.57 3.66 13.74
N VAL A 131 3.91 4.70 13.00
CA VAL A 131 3.03 5.83 12.70
C VAL A 131 2.80 5.87 11.19
N TYR A 132 1.56 5.81 10.78
CA TYR A 132 1.15 5.89 9.39
C TYR A 132 0.36 7.17 9.17
N MET A 133 0.66 7.89 8.11
CA MET A 133 -0.09 9.07 7.70
C MET A 133 -0.46 8.96 6.23
N VAL A 134 -1.73 9.17 5.93
CA VAL A 134 -2.21 9.33 4.56
C VAL A 134 -2.43 10.81 4.28
N TYR A 135 -2.02 11.26 3.10
CA TYR A 135 -2.31 12.61 2.63
C TYR A 135 -2.51 12.65 1.12
N SER A 136 -3.16 13.70 0.65
CA SER A 136 -3.37 13.93 -0.77
C SER A 136 -2.28 14.81 -1.35
N ASP A 137 -1.76 14.44 -2.54
CA ASP A 137 -0.79 15.24 -3.29
C ASP A 137 -1.39 16.53 -3.88
N ARG A 138 -2.71 16.67 -3.86
CA ARG A 138 -3.38 17.80 -4.50
C ARG A 138 -3.63 18.92 -3.50
N LEU A 139 -2.81 19.95 -3.55
CA LEU A 139 -3.06 21.23 -2.90
C LEU A 139 -3.95 22.08 -3.82
N ILE A 140 -5.15 22.41 -3.35
CA ILE A 140 -5.99 23.43 -3.99
C ILE A 140 -5.83 24.75 -3.24
N GLU A 141 -5.83 24.71 -1.92
CA GLU A 141 -5.63 25.85 -1.04
C GLU A 141 -5.31 25.35 0.38
N GLY A 142 -4.31 25.90 1.04
CA GLY A 142 -3.91 25.52 2.41
C GLY A 142 -3.10 24.20 2.50
N SER A 143 -3.21 23.51 3.63
CA SER A 143 -2.53 22.23 3.87
C SER A 143 -3.28 21.06 3.26
N PRO A 144 -2.57 20.01 2.79
CA PRO A 144 -3.23 18.82 2.28
C PRO A 144 -4.08 18.14 3.35
N LYS A 145 -5.23 17.62 2.94
CA LYS A 145 -6.07 16.76 3.79
C LYS A 145 -5.27 15.52 4.18
N ASN A 146 -5.25 15.20 5.47
CA ASN A 146 -4.46 14.08 6.01
C ASN A 146 -5.20 13.36 7.13
N SER A 147 -4.77 12.13 7.40
CA SER A 147 -5.20 11.34 8.55
C SER A 147 -4.03 10.51 9.06
N THR A 148 -3.93 10.38 10.37
CA THR A 148 -2.86 9.63 11.02
C THR A 148 -3.42 8.43 11.76
N SER A 149 -2.72 7.29 11.66
CA SER A 149 -2.99 6.08 12.41
C SER A 149 -1.72 5.56 13.05
N THR A 150 -1.83 4.92 14.21
CA THR A 150 -0.70 4.37 14.95
C THR A 150 -0.90 2.89 15.24
N VAL A 151 0.20 2.13 15.16
CA VAL A 151 0.24 0.69 15.44
C VAL A 151 1.30 0.44 16.51
N PRO A 152 0.90 0.32 17.80
CA PRO A 152 1.80 -0.14 18.85
C PRO A 152 2.31 -1.54 18.51
N ILE A 153 3.63 -1.75 18.61
CA ILE A 153 4.22 -3.06 18.37
C ILE A 153 4.09 -3.89 19.65
N GLN A 154 3.21 -4.88 19.61
CA GLN A 154 2.87 -5.73 20.75
C GLN A 154 3.28 -7.20 20.51
N PRO A 155 3.53 -7.98 21.56
CA PRO A 155 3.65 -9.41 21.43
C PRO A 155 2.45 -10.02 20.72
N TRP A 156 2.67 -11.02 19.86
CA TRP A 156 1.61 -11.67 19.11
C TRP A 156 1.59 -13.18 19.40
N GLY A 157 0.45 -13.68 19.89
CA GLY A 157 0.29 -15.08 20.24
C GLY A 157 1.28 -15.50 21.33
N GLN A 158 2.09 -16.52 21.05
CA GLN A 158 3.12 -17.03 21.96
C GLN A 158 4.50 -16.37 21.76
N GLU A 159 4.66 -15.50 20.78
CA GLU A 159 5.91 -14.75 20.54
C GLU A 159 6.06 -13.66 21.61
N ALA A 160 6.95 -13.87 22.58
CA ALA A 160 7.22 -12.88 23.63
C ALA A 160 8.19 -11.77 23.15
N ALA A 161 9.02 -12.05 22.15
CA ALA A 161 10.01 -11.09 21.65
C ALA A 161 9.36 -10.09 20.67
N VAL A 162 9.52 -8.80 20.97
CA VAL A 162 8.99 -7.70 20.15
C VAL A 162 10.15 -6.99 19.49
N GLN A 163 10.07 -6.77 18.18
CA GLN A 163 11.07 -5.94 17.48
C GLN A 163 10.91 -4.47 17.89
N LYS A 164 12.01 -3.74 17.92
CA LYS A 164 12.00 -2.28 18.14
C LYS A 164 12.08 -1.57 16.80
N CYS A 165 11.08 -0.76 16.46
CA CYS A 165 11.12 -0.01 15.21
C CYS A 165 12.31 0.95 15.12
N ALA A 166 12.86 1.39 16.27
CA ALA A 166 14.07 2.22 16.32
C ALA A 166 15.29 1.59 15.64
N ASP A 167 15.40 0.26 15.64
CA ASP A 167 16.53 -0.47 15.05
C ASP A 167 16.45 -0.52 13.51
N TRP A 168 15.28 -0.17 12.97
CA TRP A 168 14.97 -0.23 11.54
C TRP A 168 14.85 1.15 10.87
N VAL A 169 14.88 2.24 11.65
CA VAL A 169 14.94 3.60 11.11
C VAL A 169 16.36 3.92 10.65
N GLU A 170 16.49 4.41 9.41
CA GLU A 170 17.75 4.93 8.90
C GLU A 170 18.12 6.22 9.63
N LYS A 171 19.43 6.38 9.89
CA LYS A 171 20.00 7.55 10.61
C LYS A 171 20.36 8.65 9.63
#